data_161507eabfa85627e4f153093471369d
#
_entry.id   161507eabfa85627e4f153093471369d
#
_cell.length_a   1.000
_cell.length_b   1.000
_cell.length_c   1.000
_cell.angle_alpha   90.00
_cell.angle_beta   90.00
_cell.angle_gamma   90.00
#
_symmetry.space_group_name_H-M   'P 1'
#
loop_
_entity.id
_entity.type
_entity.pdbx_description
1 polymer ?
#
loop_
_entity_poly.entity_id
_entity_poly.type
_entity_poly.pdbx_seq_one_letter_code
_entity_poly.pdbx_strand_id
1 'polypeptide(L)'
;QTDDRPWECANVDRLIYNQGDTLPDLPPAALLECKTARTADGWGPSQEEEIVAGGDPEGHEIPVYYETQVQWYLGITGLPIAYVAVLIAGQDYRVYSVPRNDEVIATLRERMEEFWKVHVIGKVPPEAATPSDVRALYADDSGELEEATNDEAALIGELQTLRGRIAELESQEKALASKLIVAIGPRAGLTIAGKKAATYKTQTSRRLDSSRLKANEPELYQDYLAEKKTRVLRLAA
;
A
#
# COMPACT_ATOMS: atom_id res chain seq x y z
N GLN A 1 6.46 -13.26 -22.88
CA GLN A 1 5.29 -12.81 -23.64
C GLN A 1 4.84 -13.93 -24.54
N THR A 2 3.56 -14.31 -24.51
CA THR A 2 2.99 -15.36 -25.36
C THR A 2 2.35 -14.72 -26.59
N ASP A 3 2.42 -15.38 -27.76
CA ASP A 3 1.87 -14.82 -29.01
C ASP A 3 0.34 -14.65 -28.95
N ASP A 4 -0.35 -15.55 -28.24
CA ASP A 4 -1.81 -15.50 -28.09
C ASP A 4 -2.29 -14.50 -27.03
N ARG A 5 -1.41 -14.09 -26.11
CA ARG A 5 -1.73 -13.20 -24.99
C ARG A 5 -0.63 -12.15 -24.82
N PRO A 6 -0.59 -11.13 -25.68
CA PRO A 6 0.47 -10.12 -25.70
C PRO A 6 0.56 -9.31 -24.39
N TRP A 7 -0.47 -9.36 -23.57
CA TRP A 7 -0.52 -8.73 -22.26
C TRP A 7 0.11 -9.59 -21.14
N GLU A 8 0.30 -10.91 -21.37
CA GLU A 8 1.04 -11.75 -20.43
C GLU A 8 2.54 -11.48 -20.55
N CYS A 9 3.08 -10.75 -19.61
CA CYS A 9 4.52 -10.50 -19.52
C CYS A 9 5.03 -10.70 -18.09
N ALA A 10 6.29 -11.11 -17.98
CA ALA A 10 7.02 -11.25 -16.72
C ALA A 10 8.36 -10.55 -16.83
N ASN A 11 8.76 -9.88 -15.76
CA ASN A 11 10.07 -9.28 -15.61
C ASN A 11 10.70 -9.85 -14.33
N VAL A 12 11.39 -10.99 -14.49
CA VAL A 12 11.98 -11.71 -13.35
C VAL A 12 13.34 -11.10 -12.98
N ASP A 13 13.64 -11.05 -11.69
CA ASP A 13 14.91 -10.49 -11.22
C ASP A 13 16.09 -11.37 -11.62
N ARG A 14 15.99 -12.69 -11.44
CA ARG A 14 17.05 -13.66 -11.79
C ARG A 14 16.45 -15.01 -12.20
N LEU A 15 17.22 -15.73 -12.99
CA LEU A 15 17.01 -17.15 -13.31
C LEU A 15 18.08 -18.00 -12.63
N ILE A 16 17.70 -19.13 -12.09
CA ILE A 16 18.57 -20.08 -11.40
C ILE A 16 18.80 -21.27 -12.33
N TYR A 17 20.05 -21.67 -12.47
CA TYR A 17 20.51 -22.81 -13.26
C TYR A 17 21.15 -23.82 -12.32
N ASN A 18 21.10 -25.11 -12.69
CA ASN A 18 21.77 -26.13 -11.89
C ASN A 18 23.29 -25.99 -11.99
N GLN A 19 24.00 -26.44 -10.96
CA GLN A 19 25.44 -26.38 -10.94
C GLN A 19 26.03 -27.26 -12.08
N GLY A 20 26.88 -26.70 -12.90
CA GLY A 20 27.48 -27.37 -14.05
C GLY A 20 26.77 -27.13 -15.38
N ASP A 21 25.62 -26.47 -15.37
CA ASP A 21 24.92 -26.07 -16.58
C ASP A 21 25.73 -25.03 -17.35
N THR A 22 25.83 -25.23 -18.66
CA THR A 22 26.51 -24.27 -19.57
C THR A 22 25.46 -23.40 -20.23
N LEU A 23 25.45 -22.11 -19.95
CA LEU A 23 24.58 -21.14 -20.63
C LEU A 23 25.02 -20.98 -22.09
N PRO A 24 24.11 -20.87 -23.09
CA PRO A 24 22.63 -20.75 -23.01
C PRO A 24 21.85 -22.04 -23.29
N ASP A 25 22.49 -23.22 -23.28
CA ASP A 25 21.96 -24.45 -23.89
C ASP A 25 20.93 -25.21 -23.01
N LEU A 26 20.84 -24.88 -21.72
CA LEU A 26 19.90 -25.55 -20.81
C LEU A 26 18.84 -24.57 -20.26
N PRO A 27 17.59 -25.03 -20.07
CA PRO A 27 16.56 -24.21 -19.48
C PRO A 27 16.85 -23.92 -18.01
N PRO A 28 16.45 -22.77 -17.47
CA PRO A 28 16.57 -22.46 -16.05
C PRO A 28 15.76 -23.45 -15.20
N ALA A 29 16.26 -23.78 -14.00
CA ALA A 29 15.61 -24.69 -13.07
C ALA A 29 14.56 -23.97 -12.20
N ALA A 30 14.78 -22.68 -11.89
CA ALA A 30 13.92 -21.87 -11.04
C ALA A 30 14.06 -20.37 -11.37
N LEU A 31 13.20 -19.53 -10.79
CA LEU A 31 13.39 -18.10 -10.75
C LEU A 31 13.69 -17.61 -9.32
N LEU A 32 14.34 -16.46 -9.21
CA LEU A 32 14.56 -15.77 -7.94
C LEU A 32 13.99 -14.36 -8.04
N GLU A 33 13.16 -14.02 -7.06
CA GLU A 33 12.61 -12.67 -6.86
C GLU A 33 13.20 -12.07 -5.60
N CYS A 34 13.71 -10.84 -5.68
CA CYS A 34 14.39 -10.16 -4.58
C CYS A 34 13.50 -9.04 -4.04
N LYS A 35 13.30 -9.01 -2.73
CA LYS A 35 12.47 -8.03 -2.05
C LYS A 35 13.20 -7.31 -0.93
N THR A 36 12.75 -6.09 -0.64
CA THR A 36 13.10 -5.38 0.59
C THR A 36 11.84 -5.03 1.34
N ALA A 37 11.84 -5.21 2.65
CA ALA A 37 10.71 -4.88 3.51
C ALA A 37 11.17 -4.02 4.69
N ARG A 38 10.31 -3.12 5.15
CA ARG A 38 10.60 -2.28 6.32
C ARG A 38 10.36 -3.03 7.63
N THR A 39 9.35 -3.89 7.66
CA THR A 39 8.92 -4.70 8.81
C THR A 39 8.73 -6.15 8.38
N ALA A 40 8.67 -7.06 9.35
CA ALA A 40 8.43 -8.47 9.12
C ALA A 40 6.93 -8.81 8.95
N ASP A 41 6.04 -7.81 8.88
CA ASP A 41 4.61 -8.04 8.79
C ASP A 41 4.25 -8.82 7.51
N GLY A 42 3.58 -9.96 7.68
CA GLY A 42 3.20 -10.87 6.59
C GLY A 42 4.34 -11.78 6.08
N TRP A 43 5.53 -11.72 6.70
CA TRP A 43 6.64 -12.61 6.41
C TRP A 43 6.78 -13.63 7.54
N GLY A 44 6.58 -14.91 7.24
CA GLY A 44 6.82 -16.01 8.17
C GLY A 44 8.31 -16.22 8.51
N PRO A 45 8.65 -17.20 9.31
CA PRO A 45 10.04 -17.59 9.57
C PRO A 45 10.74 -18.02 8.27
N SER A 46 12.07 -17.93 8.23
CA SER A 46 12.86 -18.40 7.10
C SER A 46 12.83 -19.93 7.03
N GLN A 47 12.84 -20.51 5.82
CA GLN A 47 12.94 -21.96 5.66
C GLN A 47 14.14 -22.58 6.37
N GLU A 48 15.27 -21.88 6.39
CA GLU A 48 16.47 -22.33 7.10
C GLU A 48 16.25 -22.42 8.61
N GLU A 49 15.50 -21.50 9.19
CA GLU A 49 15.17 -21.51 10.62
C GLU A 49 14.20 -22.62 10.99
N GLU A 50 13.23 -22.93 10.12
CA GLU A 50 12.27 -24.02 10.34
C GLU A 50 12.90 -25.40 10.21
N ILE A 51 13.78 -25.62 9.25
CA ILE A 51 14.54 -26.87 9.09
C ILE A 51 15.41 -27.13 10.34
N VAL A 52 16.07 -26.10 10.86
CA VAL A 52 16.88 -26.17 12.09
C VAL A 52 16.00 -26.42 13.33
N ALA A 53 14.79 -25.90 13.36
CA ALA A 53 13.83 -26.11 14.45
C ALA A 53 13.06 -27.43 14.37
N GLY A 54 13.24 -28.24 13.31
CA GLY A 54 12.53 -29.50 13.09
C GLY A 54 11.07 -29.35 12.67
N GLY A 55 10.71 -28.17 12.14
CA GLY A 55 9.40 -27.87 11.58
C GLY A 55 9.23 -28.43 10.16
N ASP A 56 7.97 -28.63 9.75
CA ASP A 56 7.61 -29.05 8.41
C ASP A 56 7.68 -27.80 7.49
N PRO A 57 8.43 -27.82 6.37
CA PRO A 57 8.54 -26.70 5.46
C PRO A 57 7.25 -26.39 4.65
N GLU A 58 6.15 -27.05 4.91
CA GLU A 58 4.85 -26.74 4.31
C GLU A 58 4.16 -25.58 5.05
N GLY A 59 4.10 -24.42 4.42
CA GLY A 59 3.30 -23.30 4.91
C GLY A 59 4.03 -21.98 5.14
N HIS A 60 5.09 -21.71 4.36
CA HIS A 60 5.79 -20.42 4.45
C HIS A 60 4.87 -19.29 4.04
N GLU A 61 4.54 -18.44 4.99
CA GLU A 61 3.79 -17.24 4.71
C GLU A 61 4.72 -16.18 4.12
N ILE A 62 4.48 -15.84 2.87
CA ILE A 62 4.94 -14.61 2.25
C ILE A 62 3.71 -13.73 2.00
N PRO A 63 3.85 -12.39 1.94
CA PRO A 63 2.72 -11.52 1.63
C PRO A 63 2.03 -11.95 0.33
N VAL A 64 0.72 -12.16 0.36
CA VAL A 64 -0.10 -12.73 -0.73
C VAL A 64 0.12 -12.05 -2.09
N TYR A 65 0.39 -10.75 -2.09
CA TYR A 65 0.67 -10.01 -3.33
C TYR A 65 2.02 -10.38 -3.97
N TYR A 66 3.02 -10.81 -3.19
CA TYR A 66 4.27 -11.36 -3.72
C TYR A 66 4.11 -12.81 -4.18
N GLU A 67 3.33 -13.60 -3.45
CA GLU A 67 2.96 -14.95 -3.90
C GLU A 67 2.22 -14.89 -5.23
N THR A 68 1.23 -14.00 -5.36
CA THR A 68 0.50 -13.75 -6.60
C THR A 68 1.46 -13.37 -7.74
N GLN A 69 2.43 -12.49 -7.47
CA GLN A 69 3.43 -12.08 -8.45
C GLN A 69 4.27 -13.26 -8.94
N VAL A 70 4.81 -14.06 -8.04
CA VAL A 70 5.68 -15.18 -8.43
C VAL A 70 4.90 -16.31 -9.09
N GLN A 71 3.66 -16.59 -8.69
CA GLN A 71 2.78 -17.54 -9.40
C GLN A 71 2.48 -17.08 -10.83
N TRP A 72 2.26 -15.77 -11.02
CA TRP A 72 2.15 -15.18 -12.36
C TRP A 72 3.40 -15.42 -13.20
N TYR A 73 4.57 -15.19 -12.64
CA TYR A 73 5.86 -15.42 -13.31
C TYR A 73 6.07 -16.90 -13.65
N LEU A 74 5.74 -17.81 -12.72
CA LEU A 74 5.78 -19.26 -12.95
C LEU A 74 4.81 -19.67 -14.06
N GLY A 75 3.63 -19.02 -14.13
CA GLY A 75 2.67 -19.23 -15.22
C GLY A 75 3.23 -18.91 -16.60
N ILE A 76 3.97 -17.81 -16.71
CA ILE A 76 4.55 -17.33 -17.98
C ILE A 76 5.82 -18.08 -18.35
N THR A 77 6.70 -18.34 -17.39
CA THR A 77 8.00 -18.98 -17.61
C THR A 77 7.91 -20.49 -17.77
N GLY A 78 6.84 -21.11 -17.24
CA GLY A 78 6.71 -22.57 -17.19
C GLY A 78 7.59 -23.24 -16.12
N LEU A 79 8.29 -22.47 -15.32
CA LEU A 79 9.19 -23.02 -14.29
C LEU A 79 8.43 -23.68 -13.15
N PRO A 80 9.00 -24.71 -12.50
CA PRO A 80 8.31 -25.46 -11.45
C PRO A 80 8.32 -24.77 -10.08
N ILE A 81 9.25 -23.85 -9.84
CA ILE A 81 9.47 -23.24 -8.52
C ILE A 81 10.05 -21.84 -8.65
N ALA A 82 9.70 -20.98 -7.71
CA ALA A 82 10.31 -19.68 -7.47
C ALA A 82 10.94 -19.64 -6.07
N TYR A 83 12.00 -18.84 -5.94
CA TYR A 83 12.56 -18.46 -4.65
C TYR A 83 12.30 -16.97 -4.43
N VAL A 84 11.83 -16.61 -3.24
CA VAL A 84 11.64 -15.20 -2.84
C VAL A 84 12.63 -14.89 -1.74
N ALA A 85 13.60 -14.03 -2.04
CA ALA A 85 14.57 -13.56 -1.08
C ALA A 85 14.19 -12.17 -0.59
N VAL A 86 14.07 -11.96 0.72
CA VAL A 86 13.74 -10.67 1.31
C VAL A 86 14.79 -10.20 2.30
N LEU A 87 15.12 -8.90 2.24
CA LEU A 87 15.93 -8.22 3.25
C LEU A 87 15.03 -7.27 4.05
N ILE A 88 14.75 -7.62 5.31
CA ILE A 88 13.86 -6.89 6.21
C ILE A 88 14.68 -5.92 7.06
N ALA A 89 14.27 -4.66 7.12
CA ALA A 89 14.93 -3.58 7.86
C ALA A 89 16.46 -3.45 7.57
N GLY A 90 16.91 -3.98 6.43
CA GLY A 90 18.31 -3.94 6.03
C GLY A 90 19.25 -4.92 6.75
N GLN A 91 18.73 -5.86 7.57
CA GLN A 91 19.55 -6.76 8.38
C GLN A 91 19.00 -8.19 8.53
N ASP A 92 17.71 -8.41 8.42
CA ASP A 92 17.08 -9.74 8.53
C ASP A 92 16.85 -10.29 7.12
N TYR A 93 17.64 -11.30 6.73
CA TYR A 93 17.58 -11.91 5.41
C TYR A 93 16.86 -13.24 5.48
N ARG A 94 15.81 -13.40 4.68
CA ARG A 94 15.02 -14.63 4.61
C ARG A 94 14.83 -15.06 3.16
N VAL A 95 14.72 -16.38 2.96
CA VAL A 95 14.45 -17.00 1.66
C VAL A 95 13.29 -17.97 1.80
N TYR A 96 12.37 -17.90 0.83
CA TYR A 96 11.19 -18.77 0.76
C TYR A 96 11.15 -19.47 -0.59
N SER A 97 10.75 -20.73 -0.62
CA SER A 97 10.44 -21.44 -1.84
C SER A 97 8.95 -21.40 -2.10
N VAL A 98 8.57 -21.10 -3.33
CA VAL A 98 7.17 -21.04 -3.77
C VAL A 98 7.00 -21.99 -4.93
N PRO A 99 6.46 -23.20 -4.69
CA PRO A 99 6.18 -24.16 -5.76
C PRO A 99 5.09 -23.62 -6.68
N ARG A 100 5.15 -24.02 -7.95
CA ARG A 100 4.15 -23.67 -8.95
C ARG A 100 2.78 -24.24 -8.55
N ASN A 101 1.75 -23.42 -8.64
CA ASN A 101 0.36 -23.78 -8.43
C ASN A 101 -0.48 -23.44 -9.66
N ASP A 102 -0.83 -24.47 -10.44
CA ASP A 102 -1.55 -24.28 -11.70
C ASP A 102 -2.99 -23.82 -11.52
N GLU A 103 -3.65 -24.09 -10.38
CA GLU A 103 -5.00 -23.60 -10.09
C GLU A 103 -4.98 -22.07 -9.83
N VAL A 104 -4.01 -21.62 -9.05
CA VAL A 104 -3.81 -20.19 -8.79
C VAL A 104 -3.47 -19.49 -10.12
N ILE A 105 -2.58 -20.04 -10.92
CA ILE A 105 -2.19 -19.48 -12.22
C ILE A 105 -3.38 -19.38 -13.16
N ALA A 106 -4.23 -20.42 -13.23
CA ALA A 106 -5.43 -20.39 -14.07
C ALA A 106 -6.39 -19.29 -13.63
N THR A 107 -6.64 -19.16 -12.32
CA THR A 107 -7.49 -18.11 -11.75
C THR A 107 -6.94 -16.71 -12.05
N LEU A 108 -5.63 -16.51 -11.91
CA LEU A 108 -4.98 -15.25 -12.23
C LEU A 108 -5.14 -14.90 -13.71
N ARG A 109 -4.95 -15.88 -14.60
CA ARG A 109 -5.14 -15.68 -16.05
C ARG A 109 -6.56 -15.26 -16.41
N GLU A 110 -7.55 -15.93 -15.86
CA GLU A 110 -8.96 -15.60 -16.07
C GLU A 110 -9.26 -14.15 -15.65
N ARG A 111 -8.85 -13.78 -14.44
CA ARG A 111 -9.06 -12.42 -13.91
C ARG A 111 -8.33 -11.35 -14.72
N MET A 112 -7.09 -11.63 -15.11
CA MET A 112 -6.31 -10.67 -15.91
C MET A 112 -6.81 -10.56 -17.33
N GLU A 113 -7.34 -11.64 -17.93
CA GLU A 113 -7.97 -11.61 -19.24
C GLU A 113 -9.26 -10.77 -19.23
N GLU A 114 -10.10 -10.95 -18.20
CA GLU A 114 -11.29 -10.11 -17.98
C GLU A 114 -10.90 -8.64 -17.83
N PHE A 115 -9.93 -8.35 -16.97
CA PHE A 115 -9.41 -6.99 -16.77
C PHE A 115 -8.92 -6.37 -18.10
N TRP A 116 -8.14 -7.12 -18.85
CA TRP A 116 -7.62 -6.66 -20.13
C TRP A 116 -8.72 -6.34 -21.13
N LYS A 117 -9.69 -7.24 -21.29
CA LYS A 117 -10.79 -7.07 -22.23
C LYS A 117 -11.72 -5.92 -21.85
N VAL A 118 -12.12 -5.84 -20.59
CA VAL A 118 -13.11 -4.85 -20.13
C VAL A 118 -12.47 -3.49 -19.90
N HIS A 119 -11.37 -3.46 -19.12
CA HIS A 119 -10.84 -2.19 -18.64
C HIS A 119 -9.77 -1.58 -19.55
N VAL A 120 -8.96 -2.39 -20.22
CA VAL A 120 -7.91 -1.88 -21.11
C VAL A 120 -8.44 -1.70 -22.54
N ILE A 121 -8.96 -2.76 -23.16
CA ILE A 121 -9.49 -2.69 -24.54
C ILE A 121 -10.81 -1.93 -24.55
N GLY A 122 -11.75 -2.30 -23.67
CA GLY A 122 -13.07 -1.69 -23.56
C GLY A 122 -13.07 -0.29 -22.98
N LYS A 123 -11.95 0.14 -22.39
CA LYS A 123 -11.79 1.47 -21.72
C LYS A 123 -12.87 1.76 -20.68
N VAL A 124 -13.41 0.73 -20.04
CA VAL A 124 -14.33 0.86 -18.90
C VAL A 124 -13.50 0.92 -17.65
N PRO A 125 -13.47 2.02 -16.90
CA PRO A 125 -12.72 2.08 -15.63
C PRO A 125 -13.19 0.98 -14.66
N PRO A 126 -12.28 0.33 -13.92
CA PRO A 126 -12.67 -0.57 -12.84
C PRO A 126 -13.41 0.19 -11.74
N GLU A 127 -14.18 -0.52 -10.91
CA GLU A 127 -14.81 0.07 -9.73
C GLU A 127 -13.76 0.72 -8.83
N ALA A 128 -14.10 1.88 -8.31
CA ALA A 128 -13.23 2.61 -7.40
C ALA A 128 -13.07 1.85 -6.07
N ALA A 129 -11.90 1.32 -5.82
CA ALA A 129 -11.58 0.56 -4.60
C ALA A 129 -11.09 1.45 -3.45
N THR A 130 -10.56 2.63 -3.77
CA THR A 130 -10.00 3.56 -2.78
C THR A 130 -10.58 4.98 -2.91
N PRO A 131 -10.53 5.80 -1.85
CA PRO A 131 -10.92 7.20 -1.93
C PRO A 131 -10.12 8.01 -2.96
N SER A 132 -8.90 7.57 -3.33
CA SER A 132 -8.12 8.20 -4.39
C SER A 132 -8.67 7.90 -5.77
N ASP A 133 -9.15 6.67 -6.00
CA ASP A 133 -9.75 6.27 -7.27
C ASP A 133 -11.06 7.02 -7.52
N VAL A 134 -11.90 7.14 -6.47
CA VAL A 134 -13.13 7.96 -6.52
C VAL A 134 -12.80 9.41 -6.92
N ARG A 135 -11.75 9.98 -6.33
CA ARG A 135 -11.33 11.36 -6.68
C ARG A 135 -10.80 11.47 -8.10
N ALA A 136 -10.14 10.45 -8.61
CA ALA A 136 -9.65 10.42 -9.99
C ALA A 136 -10.79 10.29 -11.00
N LEU A 137 -11.79 9.45 -10.71
CA LEU A 137 -12.97 9.27 -11.57
C LEU A 137 -13.86 10.51 -11.62
N TYR A 138 -13.98 11.22 -10.51
CA TYR A 138 -14.87 12.38 -10.37
C TYR A 138 -14.07 13.64 -10.05
N ALA A 139 -13.06 13.94 -10.86
CA ALA A 139 -12.17 15.08 -10.66
C ALA A 139 -12.88 16.45 -10.83
N ASP A 140 -13.82 16.52 -11.78
CA ASP A 140 -14.58 17.74 -12.10
C ASP A 140 -16.08 17.52 -11.78
N ASP A 141 -16.80 18.59 -11.54
CA ASP A 141 -18.27 18.60 -11.35
C ASP A 141 -18.97 19.32 -12.52
N SER A 142 -20.28 19.04 -12.68
CA SER A 142 -21.13 19.69 -13.69
C SER A 142 -21.62 21.06 -13.25
N GLY A 143 -21.50 21.40 -11.96
CA GLY A 143 -22.12 22.57 -11.33
C GLY A 143 -23.63 22.43 -11.06
N GLU A 144 -24.24 21.32 -11.46
CA GLU A 144 -25.67 21.06 -11.25
C GLU A 144 -25.93 20.34 -9.94
N LEU A 145 -27.09 20.59 -9.35
CA LEU A 145 -27.60 19.89 -8.16
C LEU A 145 -28.84 19.11 -8.55
N GLU A 146 -28.88 17.85 -8.14
CA GLU A 146 -30.01 16.95 -8.35
C GLU A 146 -30.63 16.55 -7.01
N GLU A 147 -31.91 16.15 -7.04
CA GLU A 147 -32.60 15.64 -5.87
C GLU A 147 -32.03 14.27 -5.51
N ALA A 148 -31.65 14.09 -4.24
CA ALA A 148 -31.08 12.83 -3.76
C ALA A 148 -32.12 11.70 -3.77
N THR A 149 -31.73 10.53 -4.19
CA THR A 149 -32.47 9.30 -4.01
C THR A 149 -32.56 8.92 -2.51
N ASN A 150 -33.47 8.01 -2.17
CA ASN A 150 -33.61 7.51 -0.79
C ASN A 150 -32.29 6.92 -0.25
N ASP A 151 -31.56 6.20 -1.09
CA ASP A 151 -30.28 5.57 -0.70
C ASP A 151 -29.19 6.64 -0.47
N GLU A 152 -29.12 7.63 -1.34
CA GLU A 152 -28.17 8.75 -1.19
C GLU A 152 -28.51 9.61 0.03
N ALA A 153 -29.79 9.84 0.30
CA ALA A 153 -30.22 10.54 1.50
C ALA A 153 -29.86 9.75 2.78
N ALA A 154 -29.98 8.41 2.75
CA ALA A 154 -29.55 7.56 3.85
C ALA A 154 -28.03 7.65 4.08
N LEU A 155 -27.22 7.58 3.03
CA LEU A 155 -25.76 7.74 3.11
C LEU A 155 -25.34 9.11 3.68
N ILE A 156 -26.03 10.18 3.28
CA ILE A 156 -25.81 11.52 3.84
C ILE A 156 -26.09 11.52 5.35
N GLY A 157 -27.21 10.95 5.78
CA GLY A 157 -27.58 10.86 7.20
C GLY A 157 -26.59 10.04 8.05
N GLU A 158 -26.14 8.91 7.53
CA GLU A 158 -25.12 8.10 8.18
C GLU A 158 -23.79 8.86 8.32
N LEU A 159 -23.35 9.55 7.26
CA LEU A 159 -22.12 10.31 7.27
C LEU A 159 -22.21 11.52 8.24
N GLN A 160 -23.35 12.21 8.31
CA GLN A 160 -23.60 13.26 9.31
C GLN A 160 -23.50 12.71 10.74
N THR A 161 -24.12 11.56 11.00
CA THR A 161 -24.09 10.89 12.31
C THR A 161 -22.64 10.53 12.70
N LEU A 162 -21.89 9.93 11.78
CA LEU A 162 -20.49 9.57 12.01
C LEU A 162 -19.61 10.79 12.28
N ARG A 163 -19.80 11.88 11.53
CA ARG A 163 -19.08 13.14 11.76
C ARG A 163 -19.40 13.76 13.12
N GLY A 164 -20.66 13.67 13.55
CA GLY A 164 -21.07 14.11 14.88
C GLY A 164 -20.34 13.32 15.98
N ARG A 165 -20.29 11.99 15.85
CA ARG A 165 -19.57 11.13 16.82
C ARG A 165 -18.06 11.41 16.81
N ILE A 166 -17.47 11.62 15.65
CA ILE A 166 -16.02 11.96 15.53
C ILE A 166 -15.76 13.29 16.25
N ALA A 167 -16.56 14.32 16.00
CA ALA A 167 -16.40 15.62 16.65
C ALA A 167 -16.53 15.54 18.18
N GLU A 168 -17.44 14.72 18.68
CA GLU A 168 -17.59 14.48 20.12
C GLU A 168 -16.35 13.77 20.70
N LEU A 169 -15.87 12.71 20.06
CA LEU A 169 -14.67 11.98 20.50
C LEU A 169 -13.40 12.85 20.44
N GLU A 170 -13.24 13.66 19.40
CA GLU A 170 -12.14 14.63 19.29
C GLU A 170 -12.20 15.69 20.41
N SER A 171 -13.41 16.13 20.81
CA SER A 171 -13.60 17.05 21.93
C SER A 171 -13.19 16.40 23.24
N GLN A 172 -13.58 15.14 23.47
CA GLN A 172 -13.20 14.37 24.66
C GLN A 172 -11.68 14.13 24.71
N GLU A 173 -11.06 13.75 23.58
CA GLU A 173 -9.63 13.55 23.45
C GLU A 173 -8.87 14.84 23.80
N LYS A 174 -9.27 15.98 23.20
CA LYS A 174 -8.67 17.30 23.49
C LYS A 174 -8.77 17.68 24.96
N ALA A 175 -9.91 17.38 25.60
CA ALA A 175 -10.09 17.64 27.02
C ALA A 175 -9.15 16.78 27.90
N LEU A 176 -8.99 15.49 27.58
CA LEU A 176 -8.07 14.58 28.27
C LEU A 176 -6.62 14.95 28.01
N ALA A 177 -6.26 15.27 26.76
CA ALA A 177 -4.91 15.73 26.41
C ALA A 177 -4.52 17.01 27.16
N SER A 178 -5.46 17.96 27.27
CA SER A 178 -5.23 19.19 28.04
C SER A 178 -4.98 18.91 29.55
N LYS A 179 -5.75 18.01 30.15
CA LYS A 179 -5.52 17.57 31.54
C LYS A 179 -4.15 16.92 31.69
N LEU A 180 -3.74 16.08 30.74
CA LEU A 180 -2.44 15.42 30.74
C LEU A 180 -1.28 16.44 30.60
N ILE A 181 -1.41 17.42 29.70
CA ILE A 181 -0.43 18.51 29.54
C ILE A 181 -0.26 19.30 30.84
N VAL A 182 -1.36 19.64 31.52
CA VAL A 182 -1.33 20.30 32.82
C VAL A 182 -0.61 19.41 33.85
N ALA A 183 -0.90 18.12 33.86
CA ALA A 183 -0.24 17.16 34.77
C ALA A 183 1.26 17.00 34.46
N ILE A 184 1.68 17.09 33.21
CA ILE A 184 3.12 17.09 32.83
C ILE A 184 3.81 18.36 33.33
N GLY A 185 3.17 19.50 33.18
CA GLY A 185 3.73 20.80 33.58
C GLY A 185 5.07 21.11 32.89
N PRO A 186 6.11 21.56 33.63
CA PRO A 186 7.41 21.91 33.05
C PRO A 186 8.27 20.68 32.68
N ARG A 187 7.83 19.48 32.97
CA ARG A 187 8.58 18.26 32.72
C ARG A 187 8.52 17.89 31.22
N ALA A 188 9.53 17.15 30.75
CA ALA A 188 9.57 16.68 29.37
C ALA A 188 8.59 15.51 29.06
N GLY A 189 7.97 14.93 30.11
CA GLY A 189 7.03 13.82 29.99
C GLY A 189 6.84 13.02 31.28
N LEU A 190 6.15 11.91 31.18
CA LEU A 190 5.82 10.98 32.26
C LEU A 190 6.24 9.57 31.93
N THR A 191 6.52 8.76 32.95
CA THR A 191 6.79 7.33 32.84
C THR A 191 5.77 6.55 33.67
N ILE A 192 5.48 5.30 33.23
CA ILE A 192 4.71 4.32 33.98
C ILE A 192 5.60 3.09 34.14
N ALA A 193 5.80 2.63 35.37
CA ALA A 193 6.67 1.48 35.68
C ALA A 193 8.07 1.59 35.02
N GLY A 194 8.66 2.81 35.02
CA GLY A 194 9.98 3.09 34.45
C GLY A 194 10.00 3.21 32.92
N LYS A 195 8.92 2.90 32.22
CA LYS A 195 8.82 3.03 30.76
C LYS A 195 8.18 4.37 30.38
N LYS A 196 8.69 4.98 29.29
CA LYS A 196 8.15 6.22 28.75
C LYS A 196 6.68 6.04 28.37
N ALA A 197 5.77 6.83 28.99
CA ALA A 197 4.34 6.76 28.73
C ALA A 197 3.84 7.97 27.94
N ALA A 198 4.30 9.18 28.24
CA ALA A 198 3.91 10.39 27.53
C ALA A 198 5.08 11.39 27.47
N THR A 199 5.16 12.17 26.42
CA THR A 199 6.12 13.27 26.31
C THR A 199 5.43 14.53 25.82
N TYR A 200 5.84 15.67 26.39
CA TYR A 200 5.43 17.00 25.96
C TYR A 200 6.67 17.88 25.92
N LYS A 201 7.32 17.94 24.76
CA LYS A 201 8.61 18.62 24.57
C LYS A 201 8.47 19.75 23.57
N THR A 202 9.24 20.81 23.77
CA THR A 202 9.39 21.86 22.77
C THR A 202 10.04 21.31 21.51
N GLN A 203 9.38 21.55 20.37
CA GLN A 203 9.92 21.24 19.04
C GLN A 203 10.10 22.55 18.27
N THR A 204 11.25 22.74 17.69
CA THR A 204 11.54 23.87 16.80
C THR A 204 11.41 23.40 15.36
N SER A 205 10.50 24.01 14.59
CA SER A 205 10.37 23.77 13.14
C SER A 205 10.65 25.07 12.39
N ARG A 206 11.30 24.95 11.23
CA ARG A 206 11.45 26.06 10.29
C ARG A 206 10.43 25.87 9.17
N ARG A 207 9.62 26.86 8.94
CA ARG A 207 8.63 26.88 7.86
C ARG A 207 8.79 28.17 7.07
N LEU A 208 8.50 28.10 5.79
CA LEU A 208 8.41 29.30 4.96
C LEU A 208 7.26 30.17 5.47
N ASP A 209 7.56 31.41 5.80
CA ASP A 209 6.55 32.42 6.11
C ASP A 209 6.00 32.98 4.79
N SER A 210 4.99 32.31 4.28
CA SER A 210 4.36 32.67 3.00
C SER A 210 3.69 34.05 3.05
N SER A 211 3.20 34.47 4.22
CA SER A 211 2.60 35.82 4.38
C SER A 211 3.66 36.90 4.26
N ARG A 212 4.81 36.71 4.89
CA ARG A 212 5.95 37.62 4.82
C ARG A 212 6.57 37.61 3.42
N LEU A 213 6.68 36.45 2.78
CA LEU A 213 7.17 36.34 1.40
C LEU A 213 6.25 37.11 0.44
N LYS A 214 4.91 36.93 0.55
CA LYS A 214 3.93 37.64 -0.26
C LYS A 214 3.99 39.16 -0.08
N ALA A 215 4.26 39.60 1.15
CA ALA A 215 4.33 41.03 1.45
C ALA A 215 5.63 41.70 0.95
N ASN A 216 6.76 41.01 1.05
CA ASN A 216 8.08 41.58 0.75
C ASN A 216 8.56 41.28 -0.67
N GLU A 217 8.14 40.16 -1.24
CA GLU A 217 8.57 39.64 -2.56
C GLU A 217 7.34 39.14 -3.34
N PRO A 218 6.38 40.01 -3.70
CA PRO A 218 5.11 39.61 -4.32
C PRO A 218 5.29 38.95 -5.69
N GLU A 219 6.23 39.36 -6.49
CA GLU A 219 6.51 38.78 -7.82
C GLU A 219 7.03 37.35 -7.65
N LEU A 220 8.03 37.16 -6.79
CA LEU A 220 8.57 35.83 -6.49
C LEU A 220 7.49 34.91 -5.91
N TYR A 221 6.61 35.42 -5.05
CA TYR A 221 5.51 34.63 -4.51
C TYR A 221 4.55 34.18 -5.62
N GLN A 222 4.22 35.02 -6.58
CA GLN A 222 3.35 34.70 -7.71
C GLN A 222 3.97 33.66 -8.65
N ASP A 223 5.26 33.78 -8.94
CA ASP A 223 5.99 32.83 -9.82
C ASP A 223 5.98 31.39 -9.29
N TYR A 224 5.85 31.22 -7.97
CA TYR A 224 5.84 29.89 -7.31
C TYR A 224 4.46 29.46 -6.85
N LEU A 225 3.39 30.17 -7.22
CA LEU A 225 2.02 29.71 -6.96
C LEU A 225 1.62 28.62 -7.96
N ALA A 226 1.19 27.49 -7.44
CA ALA A 226 0.60 26.41 -8.24
C ALA A 226 -0.91 26.33 -7.95
N GLU A 227 -1.71 26.34 -8.99
CA GLU A 227 -3.14 26.05 -8.86
C GLU A 227 -3.37 24.54 -8.73
N LYS A 228 -4.15 24.16 -7.73
CA LYS A 228 -4.60 22.78 -7.54
C LYS A 228 -6.12 22.74 -7.44
N LYS A 229 -6.77 22.10 -8.41
CA LYS A 229 -8.20 21.84 -8.35
C LYS A 229 -8.46 20.59 -7.50
N THR A 230 -9.45 20.64 -6.62
CA THR A 230 -9.84 19.52 -5.79
C THR A 230 -11.33 19.61 -5.47
N ARG A 231 -12.10 18.54 -5.76
CA ARG A 231 -13.50 18.45 -5.30
C ARG A 231 -13.53 18.14 -3.81
N VAL A 232 -14.35 18.86 -3.08
CA VAL A 232 -14.47 18.73 -1.61
C VAL A 232 -15.90 18.38 -1.26
N LEU A 233 -16.11 17.23 -0.62
CA LEU A 233 -17.41 16.84 -0.10
C LEU A 233 -17.76 17.68 1.15
N ARG A 234 -18.80 18.51 1.03
CA ARG A 234 -19.37 19.28 2.15
C ARG A 234 -20.79 18.82 2.37
N LEU A 235 -21.14 18.52 3.62
CA LEU A 235 -22.51 18.28 4.02
C LEU A 235 -23.13 19.61 4.47
N ALA A 236 -24.38 19.86 4.08
CA ALA A 236 -25.15 20.93 4.64
C ALA A 236 -25.42 20.67 6.13
N ALA A 237 -25.56 21.73 6.91
CA ALA A 237 -25.90 21.64 8.33
C ALA A 237 -27.36 21.21 8.54
#